data_d4dde25e66f4c550d9ceaea074931b6e
#
_entry.id   d4dde25e66f4c550d9ceaea074931b6e
#
_cell.length_a   1.000
_cell.length_b   1.000
_cell.length_c   1.000
_cell.angle_alpha   90.00
_cell.angle_beta   90.00
_cell.angle_gamma   90.00
#
_symmetry.space_group_name_H-M   'P 1'
#
loop_
_entity.id
_entity.type
_entity.pdbx_description
1 polymer ?
#
loop_
_entity_poly.entity_id
_entity_poly.type
_entity_poly.pdbx_seq_one_letter_code
_entity_poly.pdbx_strand_id
1 'polypeptide(L)'
;MNKLNTFLGAFLVLIAFSCEGPQGPPGPPGFDGLDGLDGADGIQGQVVEVENVNFGYDGEANLFSTLINFSDVTDFEVFEADAVLVYRYAGSIPLDDGSNADLWSQIPQNYFLPEGTIQYVFEHTFVDLELFIDGNFDLSTLSTDFTDDQIFRIVFVPSVFAEASKMDTSNIENVMSAMGIEENQVLKLDLH
;
A
#
# COMPACT_ATOMS: atom_id res chain seq x y z
N MET A 1 -98.39 -11.00 -6.37
CA MET A 1 -96.92 -10.84 -6.57
C MET A 1 -96.76 -9.54 -7.27
N ASN A 2 -96.22 -8.54 -6.60
CA ASN A 2 -96.26 -7.14 -7.02
C ASN A 2 -95.26 -6.92 -8.19
N LYS A 3 -95.72 -6.28 -9.25
CA LYS A 3 -94.94 -5.90 -10.43
C LYS A 3 -93.66 -5.15 -10.06
N LEU A 4 -93.64 -4.50 -8.89
CA LEU A 4 -92.44 -3.81 -8.30
C LEU A 4 -91.30 -4.78 -8.00
N ASN A 5 -91.61 -5.96 -7.47
CA ASN A 5 -90.52 -6.93 -7.12
C ASN A 5 -89.94 -7.59 -8.36
N THR A 6 -90.73 -7.70 -9.44
CA THR A 6 -90.22 -8.20 -10.74
C THR A 6 -89.31 -7.22 -11.40
N PHE A 7 -89.62 -5.92 -11.34
CA PHE A 7 -88.72 -4.84 -11.87
C PHE A 7 -87.44 -4.73 -11.05
N LEU A 8 -87.47 -4.87 -9.72
CA LEU A 8 -86.32 -4.79 -8.85
C LEU A 8 -85.39 -5.99 -9.10
N GLY A 9 -85.97 -7.19 -9.31
CA GLY A 9 -85.14 -8.38 -9.65
C GLY A 9 -84.48 -8.29 -11.01
N ALA A 10 -85.17 -7.73 -12.02
CA ALA A 10 -84.61 -7.54 -13.34
C ALA A 10 -83.47 -6.46 -13.37
N PHE A 11 -83.60 -5.43 -12.54
CA PHE A 11 -82.55 -4.40 -12.39
C PHE A 11 -81.32 -4.91 -11.70
N LEU A 12 -81.46 -5.79 -10.69
CA LEU A 12 -80.32 -6.39 -9.97
C LEU A 12 -79.54 -7.36 -10.84
N VAL A 13 -80.19 -8.06 -11.80
CA VAL A 13 -79.50 -9.00 -12.69
C VAL A 13 -78.63 -8.24 -13.76
N LEU A 14 -79.02 -7.00 -14.16
CA LEU A 14 -78.29 -6.20 -15.14
C LEU A 14 -76.98 -5.63 -14.59
N ILE A 15 -76.85 -5.51 -13.27
CA ILE A 15 -75.57 -5.00 -12.66
C ILE A 15 -74.54 -6.14 -12.57
N ALA A 16 -74.87 -7.41 -12.69
CA ALA A 16 -73.97 -8.55 -12.58
C ALA A 16 -73.14 -8.81 -13.86
N PHE A 17 -73.42 -8.13 -14.96
CA PHE A 17 -72.67 -8.21 -16.21
C PHE A 17 -71.76 -7.01 -16.41
N SER A 18 -71.05 -6.57 -15.35
CA SER A 18 -69.88 -5.66 -15.50
C SER A 18 -68.77 -6.48 -16.15
N CYS A 19 -68.60 -6.32 -17.46
CA CYS A 19 -67.46 -6.86 -18.17
C CYS A 19 -66.18 -6.21 -17.63
N GLU A 20 -65.37 -6.94 -16.91
CA GLU A 20 -63.98 -6.57 -16.75
C GLU A 20 -63.33 -6.54 -18.13
N GLY A 21 -62.85 -5.40 -18.56
CA GLY A 21 -62.08 -5.27 -19.77
C GLY A 21 -60.82 -6.13 -19.74
N PRO A 22 -60.28 -6.55 -20.88
CA PRO A 22 -59.04 -7.34 -20.89
C PRO A 22 -57.92 -6.56 -20.19
N GLN A 23 -57.20 -7.27 -19.33
CA GLN A 23 -56.05 -6.73 -18.65
C GLN A 23 -55.07 -6.16 -19.66
N GLY A 24 -54.61 -4.93 -19.44
CA GLY A 24 -53.61 -4.32 -20.27
C GLY A 24 -52.32 -5.16 -20.38
N PRO A 25 -51.62 -5.07 -21.50
CA PRO A 25 -50.33 -5.78 -21.66
C PRO A 25 -49.36 -5.43 -20.50
N PRO A 26 -48.54 -6.41 -20.07
CA PRO A 26 -47.47 -6.13 -19.10
C PRO A 26 -46.64 -4.95 -19.56
N GLY A 27 -46.19 -4.12 -18.61
CA GLY A 27 -45.23 -3.05 -18.89
C GLY A 27 -43.93 -3.64 -19.46
N PRO A 28 -43.17 -2.86 -20.22
CA PRO A 28 -41.88 -3.28 -20.72
C PRO A 28 -40.96 -3.67 -19.55
N PRO A 29 -40.05 -4.63 -19.74
CA PRO A 29 -39.02 -4.94 -18.74
C PRO A 29 -38.27 -3.65 -18.34
N GLY A 30 -37.90 -3.56 -17.07
CA GLY A 30 -36.98 -2.49 -16.61
C GLY A 30 -35.69 -2.57 -17.39
N PHE A 31 -35.03 -1.44 -17.55
CA PHE A 31 -33.69 -1.40 -18.12
C PHE A 31 -32.73 -2.23 -17.23
N ASP A 32 -31.82 -2.95 -17.87
CA ASP A 32 -30.72 -3.59 -17.16
C ASP A 32 -29.97 -2.52 -16.38
N GLY A 33 -29.55 -2.85 -15.16
CA GLY A 33 -28.69 -1.97 -14.36
C GLY A 33 -27.42 -1.66 -15.16
N LEU A 34 -26.91 -0.45 -15.00
CA LEU A 34 -25.60 -0.10 -15.57
C LEU A 34 -24.56 -1.07 -15.00
N ASP A 35 -23.65 -1.55 -15.85
CA ASP A 35 -22.48 -2.29 -15.41
C ASP A 35 -21.75 -1.45 -14.35
N GLY A 36 -21.29 -2.09 -13.27
CA GLY A 36 -20.48 -1.43 -12.27
C GLY A 36 -19.25 -0.83 -12.98
N LEU A 37 -18.81 0.35 -12.52
CA LEU A 37 -17.55 0.92 -12.96
C LEU A 37 -16.47 -0.12 -12.72
N ASP A 38 -15.55 -0.29 -13.69
CA ASP A 38 -14.33 -1.06 -13.48
C ASP A 38 -13.68 -0.53 -12.19
N GLY A 39 -13.25 -1.44 -11.31
CA GLY A 39 -12.49 -1.06 -10.14
C GLY A 39 -11.30 -0.23 -10.60
N ALA A 40 -10.96 0.83 -9.87
CA ALA A 40 -9.70 1.53 -10.09
C ALA A 40 -8.59 0.49 -10.14
N ASP A 41 -7.64 0.62 -11.09
CA ASP A 41 -6.44 -0.20 -11.12
C ASP A 41 -5.85 -0.19 -9.71
N GLY A 42 -5.72 -1.38 -9.10
CA GLY A 42 -5.20 -1.49 -7.75
C GLY A 42 -3.83 -0.82 -7.73
N ILE A 43 -3.63 0.17 -6.87
CA ILE A 43 -2.32 0.77 -6.66
C ILE A 43 -1.41 -0.37 -6.22
N GLN A 44 -0.51 -0.78 -7.10
CA GLN A 44 0.49 -1.79 -6.77
C GLN A 44 1.50 -1.14 -5.82
N GLY A 45 1.89 -1.86 -4.77
CA GLY A 45 3.04 -1.45 -3.98
C GLY A 45 4.28 -1.34 -4.86
N GLN A 46 5.25 -0.56 -4.46
CA GLN A 46 6.52 -0.41 -5.17
C GLN A 46 7.69 -0.63 -4.23
N VAL A 47 8.76 -1.19 -4.76
CA VAL A 47 10.05 -1.30 -4.07
C VAL A 47 11.09 -0.53 -4.87
N VAL A 48 11.75 0.39 -4.19
CA VAL A 48 12.83 1.20 -4.74
C VAL A 48 14.11 0.87 -3.99
N GLU A 49 15.15 0.46 -4.70
CA GLU A 49 16.49 0.30 -4.16
C GLU A 49 17.30 1.56 -4.46
N VAL A 50 17.81 2.18 -3.43
CA VAL A 50 18.57 3.43 -3.50
C VAL A 50 20.00 3.12 -3.11
N GLU A 51 20.92 3.34 -4.03
CA GLU A 51 22.36 3.10 -3.85
C GLU A 51 23.09 4.42 -3.60
N ASN A 52 24.32 4.34 -3.08
CA ASN A 52 25.21 5.47 -2.82
C ASN A 52 24.62 6.52 -1.86
N VAL A 53 23.84 6.05 -0.89
CA VAL A 53 23.26 6.91 0.14
C VAL A 53 24.35 7.35 1.11
N ASN A 54 24.62 8.65 1.17
CA ASN A 54 25.61 9.26 2.04
C ASN A 54 24.95 10.10 3.12
N PHE A 55 25.39 9.96 4.37
CA PHE A 55 24.84 10.66 5.52
C PHE A 55 25.69 11.88 5.88
N GLY A 56 25.04 13.02 6.08
CA GLY A 56 25.68 14.23 6.60
C GLY A 56 25.71 14.23 8.13
N TYR A 57 26.84 14.65 8.72
CA TYR A 57 26.99 14.77 10.17
C TYR A 57 26.47 16.13 10.67
N ASP A 58 25.56 16.11 11.62
CA ASP A 58 25.15 17.27 12.42
C ASP A 58 25.88 17.25 13.77
N GLY A 59 26.86 18.11 13.93
CA GLY A 59 27.67 18.19 15.17
C GLY A 59 26.93 18.82 16.36
N GLU A 60 25.83 19.56 16.14
CA GLU A 60 25.02 20.12 17.23
C GLU A 60 24.09 19.06 17.83
N ALA A 61 23.51 18.24 16.98
CA ALA A 61 22.63 17.15 17.38
C ALA A 61 23.39 15.84 17.69
N ASN A 62 24.66 15.72 17.27
CA ASN A 62 25.47 14.52 17.33
C ASN A 62 24.80 13.33 16.64
N LEU A 63 24.29 13.54 15.43
CA LEU A 63 23.67 12.52 14.59
C LEU A 63 24.10 12.65 13.14
N PHE A 64 23.92 11.59 12.37
CA PHE A 64 24.00 11.63 10.92
C PHE A 64 22.61 11.56 10.33
N SER A 65 22.34 12.32 9.25
CA SER A 65 21.08 12.24 8.53
C SER A 65 21.23 12.37 7.02
N THR A 66 20.23 11.89 6.30
CA THR A 66 20.07 12.12 4.87
C THR A 66 18.58 12.14 4.53
N LEU A 67 18.18 13.08 3.64
CA LEU A 67 16.81 13.26 3.19
C LEU A 67 16.64 12.70 1.79
N ILE A 68 15.61 11.92 1.57
CA ILE A 68 15.21 11.36 0.28
C ILE A 68 13.81 11.86 -0.03
N ASN A 69 13.68 12.72 -1.06
CA ASN A 69 12.36 13.14 -1.52
C ASN A 69 11.74 12.03 -2.37
N PHE A 70 10.47 11.74 -2.16
CA PHE A 70 9.80 10.69 -2.92
C PHE A 70 9.68 11.01 -4.41
N SER A 71 9.58 12.30 -4.76
CA SER A 71 9.62 12.74 -6.17
C SER A 71 10.89 12.39 -6.93
N ASP A 72 11.99 12.14 -6.21
CA ASP A 72 13.29 11.80 -6.81
C ASP A 72 13.45 10.29 -7.00
N VAL A 73 12.63 9.48 -6.32
CA VAL A 73 12.77 8.03 -6.29
C VAL A 73 11.53 7.28 -6.78
N THR A 74 10.40 7.94 -6.97
CA THR A 74 9.17 7.33 -7.51
C THR A 74 8.43 8.30 -8.42
N ASP A 75 7.68 7.76 -9.38
CA ASP A 75 6.81 8.50 -10.32
C ASP A 75 5.33 8.48 -9.93
N PHE A 76 4.98 7.82 -8.83
CA PHE A 76 3.61 7.77 -8.32
C PHE A 76 3.45 8.64 -7.05
N GLU A 77 2.22 9.00 -6.75
CA GLU A 77 1.86 9.75 -5.56
C GLU A 77 1.78 8.82 -4.34
N VAL A 78 2.54 9.15 -3.28
CA VAL A 78 2.45 8.48 -1.98
C VAL A 78 1.40 9.18 -1.14
N PHE A 79 0.47 8.43 -0.56
CA PHE A 79 -0.60 8.99 0.26
C PHE A 79 -0.27 8.89 1.75
N GLU A 80 -0.83 9.79 2.55
CA GLU A 80 -0.66 9.81 4.01
C GLU A 80 -1.08 8.50 4.69
N ALA A 81 -2.00 7.74 4.06
CA ALA A 81 -2.47 6.47 4.58
C ALA A 81 -1.59 5.26 4.18
N ASP A 82 -0.64 5.45 3.28
CA ASP A 82 0.26 4.39 2.84
C ASP A 82 1.35 4.15 3.88
N ALA A 83 1.77 2.89 4.00
CA ALA A 83 2.89 2.56 4.89
C ALA A 83 4.20 2.56 4.11
N VAL A 84 5.24 3.10 4.72
CA VAL A 84 6.61 3.07 4.21
C VAL A 84 7.42 2.13 5.09
N LEU A 85 8.06 1.13 4.48
CA LEU A 85 9.00 0.23 5.14
C LEU A 85 10.39 0.47 4.55
N VAL A 86 11.41 0.41 5.40
CA VAL A 86 12.79 0.63 4.96
C VAL A 86 13.66 -0.52 5.41
N TYR A 87 14.47 -1.02 4.48
CA TYR A 87 15.42 -2.09 4.72
C TYR A 87 16.81 -1.62 4.29
N ARG A 88 17.81 -1.90 5.11
CA ARG A 88 19.21 -1.63 4.79
C ARG A 88 19.87 -2.91 4.31
N TYR A 89 20.69 -2.78 3.27
CA TYR A 89 21.55 -3.87 2.82
C TYR A 89 22.60 -4.21 3.88
N ALA A 90 22.67 -5.47 4.26
CA ALA A 90 23.55 -5.96 5.32
C ALA A 90 24.67 -6.88 4.77
N GLY A 91 24.80 -6.96 3.45
CA GLY A 91 25.77 -7.82 2.76
C GLY A 91 25.12 -8.95 2.01
N SER A 92 25.88 -9.95 1.59
CA SER A 92 25.38 -11.13 0.92
C SER A 92 25.98 -12.41 1.50
N ILE A 93 25.25 -13.52 1.37
CA ILE A 93 25.69 -14.85 1.78
C ILE A 93 25.77 -15.76 0.58
N PRO A 94 26.82 -16.63 0.49
CA PRO A 94 26.91 -17.61 -0.56
C PRO A 94 25.87 -18.72 -0.35
N LEU A 95 25.27 -19.18 -1.44
CA LEU A 95 24.35 -20.32 -1.48
C LEU A 95 25.06 -21.58 -1.97
N ASP A 96 24.44 -22.75 -1.74
CA ASP A 96 24.98 -24.06 -2.10
C ASP A 96 25.12 -24.25 -3.62
N ASP A 97 24.37 -23.52 -4.42
CA ASP A 97 24.43 -23.53 -5.89
C ASP A 97 25.53 -22.64 -6.49
N GLY A 98 26.28 -21.93 -5.63
CA GLY A 98 27.34 -21.00 -6.00
C GLY A 98 26.87 -19.58 -6.31
N SER A 99 25.58 -19.29 -6.19
CA SER A 99 25.04 -17.92 -6.21
C SER A 99 25.17 -17.25 -4.85
N ASN A 100 24.80 -15.96 -4.76
CA ASN A 100 24.72 -15.22 -3.51
C ASN A 100 23.28 -14.76 -3.26
N ALA A 101 22.88 -14.75 -1.99
CA ALA A 101 21.64 -14.12 -1.55
C ALA A 101 21.97 -12.83 -0.79
N ASP A 102 21.30 -11.73 -1.15
CA ASP A 102 21.43 -10.47 -0.48
C ASP A 102 20.71 -10.50 0.87
N LEU A 103 21.35 -9.91 1.87
CA LEU A 103 20.79 -9.78 3.21
C LEU A 103 20.23 -8.38 3.39
N TRP A 104 18.95 -8.32 3.70
CA TRP A 104 18.23 -7.08 3.99
C TRP A 104 17.76 -7.09 5.43
N SER A 105 18.04 -6.00 6.15
CA SER A 105 17.60 -5.83 7.53
C SER A 105 16.64 -4.65 7.63
N GLN A 106 15.45 -4.90 8.13
CA GLN A 106 14.48 -3.85 8.40
C GLN A 106 15.02 -2.88 9.45
N ILE A 107 14.91 -1.58 9.22
CA ILE A 107 15.18 -0.57 10.24
C ILE A 107 13.89 -0.26 11.04
N PRO A 108 14.00 0.03 12.37
CA PRO A 108 15.20 0.35 13.15
C PRO A 108 16.17 -0.82 13.33
N GLN A 109 17.46 -0.60 13.13
CA GLN A 109 18.51 -1.60 13.27
C GLN A 109 19.65 -1.09 14.18
N ASN A 110 20.05 -1.88 15.16
CA ASN A 110 21.11 -1.55 16.11
C ASN A 110 22.44 -2.23 15.73
N TYR A 111 23.54 -1.50 15.92
CA TYR A 111 24.91 -2.02 15.85
C TYR A 111 25.63 -1.76 17.16
N PHE A 112 26.23 -2.81 17.72
CA PHE A 112 27.01 -2.75 18.95
C PHE A 112 28.48 -2.65 18.58
N LEU A 113 29.07 -1.48 18.83
CA LEU A 113 30.45 -1.16 18.53
C LEU A 113 31.27 -1.08 19.84
N PRO A 114 32.62 -1.13 19.79
CA PRO A 114 33.43 -0.98 20.98
C PRO A 114 33.20 0.35 21.72
N GLU A 115 32.88 1.42 20.99
CA GLU A 115 32.65 2.78 21.50
C GLU A 115 31.24 2.95 22.09
N GLY A 116 30.27 2.12 21.65
CA GLY A 116 28.88 2.22 22.05
C GLY A 116 27.93 1.57 21.04
N THR A 117 26.71 2.04 21.03
CA THR A 117 25.68 1.54 20.11
C THR A 117 25.26 2.64 19.15
N ILE A 118 25.12 2.29 17.89
CA ILE A 118 24.41 3.12 16.91
C ILE A 118 23.11 2.45 16.50
N GLN A 119 22.17 3.27 16.04
CA GLN A 119 20.90 2.81 15.51
C GLN A 119 20.59 3.53 14.21
N TYR A 120 20.27 2.77 13.15
CA TYR A 120 19.60 3.32 11.97
C TYR A 120 18.12 3.42 12.26
N VAL A 121 17.54 4.59 12.05
CA VAL A 121 16.11 4.88 12.16
C VAL A 121 15.65 5.72 10.99
N PHE A 122 14.36 5.86 10.81
CA PHE A 122 13.79 6.76 9.82
C PHE A 122 12.50 7.40 10.32
N GLU A 123 12.22 8.56 9.76
CA GLU A 123 10.94 9.23 9.82
C GLU A 123 10.49 9.54 8.40
N HIS A 124 9.20 9.60 8.15
CA HIS A 124 8.69 9.93 6.84
C HIS A 124 7.42 10.77 6.91
N THR A 125 7.21 11.54 5.87
CA THR A 125 5.93 12.14 5.53
C THR A 125 5.37 11.44 4.27
N PHE A 126 4.36 11.99 3.64
CA PHE A 126 3.89 11.51 2.33
C PHE A 126 4.70 12.09 1.15
N VAL A 127 5.71 12.93 1.39
CA VAL A 127 6.55 13.58 0.36
C VAL A 127 8.03 13.20 0.47
N ASP A 128 8.47 12.75 1.64
CA ASP A 128 9.89 12.50 1.92
C ASP A 128 10.12 11.44 3.00
N LEU A 129 11.34 10.98 3.05
CA LEU A 129 11.89 10.07 4.03
C LEU A 129 13.21 10.63 4.53
N GLU A 130 13.38 10.79 5.83
CA GLU A 130 14.65 11.13 6.45
C GLU A 130 15.21 9.92 7.19
N LEU A 131 16.43 9.53 6.83
CA LEU A 131 17.18 8.46 7.48
C LEU A 131 18.13 9.08 8.50
N PHE A 132 18.26 8.46 9.65
CA PHE A 132 19.16 8.88 10.72
C PHE A 132 20.07 7.76 11.18
N ILE A 133 21.27 8.13 11.64
CA ILE A 133 22.11 7.30 12.49
C ILE A 133 22.25 8.03 13.81
N ASP A 134 21.62 7.49 14.83
CA ASP A 134 21.72 7.97 16.23
C ASP A 134 22.62 7.05 17.04
N GLY A 135 23.20 7.53 18.12
CA GLY A 135 24.09 6.75 18.95
C GLY A 135 24.32 7.31 20.34
N ASN A 136 24.92 6.50 21.21
CA ASN A 136 25.17 6.87 22.61
C ASN A 136 26.62 7.31 22.89
N PHE A 137 27.38 7.66 21.85
CA PHE A 137 28.74 8.18 21.95
C PHE A 137 28.95 9.31 20.95
N ASP A 138 30.15 9.90 20.88
CA ASP A 138 30.50 10.96 19.92
C ASP A 138 30.57 10.38 18.50
N LEU A 139 29.51 10.62 17.73
CA LEU A 139 29.38 10.08 16.37
C LEU A 139 30.33 10.73 15.35
N SER A 140 31.01 11.83 15.69
CA SER A 140 32.04 12.40 14.80
C SER A 140 33.21 11.42 14.54
N THR A 141 33.31 10.36 15.37
CA THR A 141 34.33 9.32 15.27
C THR A 141 33.86 8.05 14.58
N LEU A 142 32.60 8.02 14.13
CA LEU A 142 32.01 6.85 13.47
C LEU A 142 32.73 6.57 12.14
N SER A 143 32.98 5.27 11.85
CA SER A 143 33.57 4.87 10.58
C SER A 143 32.65 5.20 9.41
N THR A 144 33.25 5.66 8.30
CA THR A 144 32.54 5.89 7.05
C THR A 144 31.88 4.63 6.46
N ASP A 145 32.28 3.44 6.89
CA ASP A 145 31.59 2.19 6.53
C ASP A 145 30.11 2.19 6.94
N PHE A 146 29.72 3.04 7.90
CA PHE A 146 28.32 3.19 8.34
C PHE A 146 27.61 4.38 7.69
N THR A 147 28.36 5.36 7.17
CA THR A 147 27.79 6.63 6.72
C THR A 147 27.82 6.83 5.21
N ASP A 148 28.76 6.18 4.51
CA ASP A 148 28.99 6.40 3.09
C ASP A 148 28.58 5.16 2.28
N ASP A 149 28.17 5.38 1.03
CA ASP A 149 27.84 4.35 0.05
C ASP A 149 26.83 3.29 0.57
N GLN A 150 25.89 3.72 1.39
CA GLN A 150 24.88 2.82 1.93
C GLN A 150 23.80 2.49 0.88
N ILE A 151 23.19 1.31 1.04
CA ILE A 151 22.14 0.85 0.14
C ILE A 151 20.89 0.56 0.96
N PHE A 152 19.76 1.12 0.52
CA PHE A 152 18.46 0.92 1.15
C PHE A 152 17.41 0.49 0.14
N ARG A 153 16.46 -0.33 0.59
CA ARG A 153 15.20 -0.58 -0.11
C ARG A 153 14.07 0.13 0.63
N ILE A 154 13.38 1.00 -0.09
CA ILE A 154 12.19 1.70 0.38
C ILE A 154 10.99 0.99 -0.24
N VAL A 155 10.07 0.51 0.60
CA VAL A 155 8.89 -0.22 0.17
C VAL A 155 7.66 0.62 0.47
N PHE A 156 6.95 1.01 -0.56
CA PHE A 156 5.69 1.71 -0.47
C PHE A 156 4.55 0.70 -0.47
N VAL A 157 3.85 0.59 0.65
CA VAL A 157 2.75 -0.36 0.84
C VAL A 157 1.42 0.41 0.84
N PRO A 158 0.62 0.29 -0.21
CA PRO A 158 -0.69 0.94 -0.25
C PRO A 158 -1.57 0.54 0.93
N SER A 159 -2.34 1.48 1.45
CA SER A 159 -3.20 1.29 2.63
C SER A 159 -4.19 0.13 2.46
N VAL A 160 -4.68 -0.10 1.24
CA VAL A 160 -5.56 -1.25 0.92
C VAL A 160 -4.89 -2.61 1.16
N PHE A 161 -3.56 -2.72 1.01
CA PHE A 161 -2.80 -3.92 1.34
C PHE A 161 -2.52 -4.04 2.84
N ALA A 162 -2.21 -2.93 3.49
CA ALA A 162 -1.89 -2.90 4.92
C ALA A 162 -3.08 -3.38 5.78
N GLU A 163 -4.31 -3.05 5.38
CA GLU A 163 -5.53 -3.48 6.05
C GLU A 163 -5.90 -4.95 5.76
N ALA A 164 -5.59 -5.46 4.57
CA ALA A 164 -6.02 -6.78 4.11
C ALA A 164 -5.11 -7.92 4.57
N SER A 165 -3.85 -7.65 4.91
CA SER A 165 -2.87 -8.70 5.20
C SER A 165 -2.19 -8.50 6.56
N LYS A 166 -2.16 -9.58 7.35
CA LYS A 166 -1.24 -9.71 8.50
C LYS A 166 0.16 -10.04 7.96
N MET A 167 0.74 -9.09 7.23
CA MET A 167 2.02 -9.28 6.56
C MET A 167 3.14 -9.25 7.60
N ASP A 168 4.06 -10.22 7.52
CA ASP A 168 5.31 -10.17 8.27
C ASP A 168 6.26 -9.19 7.58
N THR A 169 6.40 -8.01 8.18
CA THR A 169 7.23 -6.92 7.64
C THR A 169 8.70 -7.06 7.99
N SER A 170 9.09 -8.02 8.83
CA SER A 170 10.49 -8.21 9.23
C SER A 170 11.37 -8.76 8.10
N ASN A 171 10.75 -9.38 7.09
CA ASN A 171 11.42 -9.95 5.92
C ASN A 171 10.89 -9.31 4.64
N ILE A 172 11.77 -8.65 3.89
CA ILE A 172 11.42 -7.95 2.65
C ILE A 172 10.87 -8.90 1.57
N GLU A 173 11.35 -10.13 1.48
CA GLU A 173 10.88 -11.11 0.51
C GLU A 173 9.41 -11.49 0.75
N ASN A 174 8.99 -11.59 2.03
CA ASN A 174 7.61 -11.82 2.40
C ASN A 174 6.73 -10.63 2.00
N VAL A 175 7.22 -9.41 2.20
CA VAL A 175 6.53 -8.17 1.83
C VAL A 175 6.37 -8.08 0.31
N MET A 176 7.45 -8.28 -0.45
CA MET A 176 7.44 -8.26 -1.91
C MET A 176 6.50 -9.33 -2.47
N SER A 177 6.58 -10.56 -1.94
CA SER A 177 5.71 -11.67 -2.35
C SER A 177 4.23 -11.37 -2.07
N ALA A 178 3.91 -10.78 -0.91
CA ALA A 178 2.53 -10.40 -0.57
C ALA A 178 1.96 -9.33 -1.50
N MET A 179 2.82 -8.42 -1.99
CA MET A 179 2.45 -7.39 -2.97
C MET A 179 2.53 -7.87 -4.42
N GLY A 180 2.99 -9.11 -4.67
CA GLY A 180 3.18 -9.65 -6.02
C GLY A 180 4.33 -8.98 -6.77
N ILE A 181 5.34 -8.47 -6.08
CA ILE A 181 6.53 -7.81 -6.65
C ILE A 181 7.67 -8.81 -6.73
N GLU A 182 8.24 -8.97 -7.92
CA GLU A 182 9.43 -9.79 -8.16
C GLU A 182 10.70 -8.91 -8.12
N GLU A 183 11.86 -9.53 -7.88
CA GLU A 183 13.16 -8.83 -7.79
C GLU A 183 13.50 -8.01 -9.04
N ASN A 184 13.08 -8.46 -10.22
CA ASN A 184 13.27 -7.76 -11.49
C ASN A 184 12.38 -6.51 -11.66
N GLN A 185 11.43 -6.30 -10.76
CA GLN A 185 10.54 -5.13 -10.72
C GLN A 185 11.01 -4.08 -9.70
N VAL A 186 12.06 -4.38 -8.92
CA VAL A 186 12.69 -3.40 -8.02
C VAL A 186 13.33 -2.30 -8.85
N LEU A 187 12.90 -1.06 -8.64
CA LEU A 187 13.50 0.11 -9.27
C LEU A 187 14.82 0.44 -8.57
N LYS A 188 15.94 0.40 -9.30
CA LYS A 188 17.26 0.73 -8.76
C LYS A 188 17.67 2.14 -9.16
N LEU A 189 18.02 2.94 -8.19
CA LEU A 189 18.39 4.34 -8.33
C LEU A 189 19.71 4.61 -7.60
N ASP A 190 20.49 5.50 -8.18
CA ASP A 190 21.77 5.98 -7.64
C ASP A 190 21.58 7.43 -7.18
N LEU A 191 21.79 7.70 -5.91
CA LEU A 191 21.75 9.05 -5.34
C LEU A 191 23.17 9.64 -5.35
N HIS A 192 23.41 10.57 -6.26
CA HIS A 192 24.67 11.31 -6.39
C HIS A 192 24.66 12.62 -5.63
#